data_13abd0e32fc5a48891815516d8dce178
#
_entry.id   13abd0e32fc5a48891815516d8dce178
#
_cell.length_a   1.000
_cell.length_b   1.000
_cell.length_c   1.000
_cell.angle_alpha   90.00
_cell.angle_beta   90.00
_cell.angle_gamma   90.00
#
_symmetry.space_group_name_H-M   'P 1'
#
loop_
_entity.id
_entity.type
_entity.pdbx_description
1 polymer ?
#
loop_
_entity_poly.entity_id
_entity_poly.type
_entity_poly.pdbx_seq_one_letter_code
_entity_poly.pdbx_strand_id
1 'polypeptide(L)'
;MYQISREKMPELLAAVAKEMDLFLPVQNNGITNFGFWTEDAKVDLDTLKTVKSPKDAFFPQSEVLYSCYQKANKTSIEPAALKDAPFAIFGVRPCDVRAFDVLDRVFLSEPADVYYAALSLIHI
;
A
#
# COMPACT_ATOMS: atom_id res chain seq x y z
N MET A 1 16.21 -18.98 -13.74
CA MET A 1 15.70 -18.79 -12.37
C MET A 1 16.74 -18.03 -11.59
N TYR A 2 16.41 -16.91 -10.98
CA TYR A 2 17.35 -16.11 -10.17
C TYR A 2 17.14 -16.46 -8.70
N GLN A 3 18.22 -16.46 -7.92
CA GLN A 3 18.21 -16.69 -6.48
C GLN A 3 18.97 -15.57 -5.78
N ILE A 4 18.47 -15.15 -4.65
CA ILE A 4 19.12 -14.18 -3.77
C ILE A 4 19.29 -14.80 -2.38
N SER A 5 20.45 -14.58 -1.76
CA SER A 5 20.65 -15.01 -0.38
C SER A 5 19.84 -14.11 0.57
N ARG A 6 19.40 -14.67 1.70
CA ARG A 6 18.65 -13.91 2.71
C ARG A 6 19.42 -12.72 3.25
N GLU A 7 20.74 -12.82 3.34
CA GLU A 7 21.61 -11.74 3.77
C GLU A 7 21.60 -10.52 2.84
N LYS A 8 21.31 -10.74 1.54
CA LYS A 8 21.21 -9.68 0.54
C LYS A 8 19.79 -9.13 0.36
N MET A 9 18.83 -9.66 1.11
CA MET A 9 17.44 -9.17 1.06
C MET A 9 17.32 -7.66 1.38
N PRO A 10 18.00 -7.11 2.40
CA PRO A 10 17.94 -5.67 2.67
C PRO A 10 18.42 -4.81 1.50
N GLU A 11 19.45 -5.26 0.77
CA GLU A 11 19.97 -4.55 -0.41
C GLU A 11 18.94 -4.55 -1.55
N LEU A 12 18.26 -5.69 -1.77
CA LEU A 12 17.18 -5.80 -2.75
C LEU A 12 16.03 -4.86 -2.42
N LEU A 13 15.55 -4.89 -1.17
CA LEU A 13 14.44 -4.06 -0.73
C LEU A 13 14.78 -2.57 -0.84
N ALA A 14 15.99 -2.17 -0.47
CA ALA A 14 16.49 -0.81 -0.63
C ALA A 14 16.60 -0.39 -2.11
N ALA A 15 16.95 -1.32 -3.00
CA ALA A 15 16.99 -1.04 -4.45
C ALA A 15 15.58 -0.83 -5.02
N VAL A 16 14.61 -1.66 -4.64
CA VAL A 16 13.21 -1.51 -5.06
C VAL A 16 12.63 -0.20 -4.51
N ALA A 17 12.91 0.13 -3.25
CA ALA A 17 12.40 1.34 -2.60
C ALA A 17 12.93 2.66 -3.20
N LYS A 18 13.97 2.61 -4.04
CA LYS A 18 14.46 3.77 -4.82
C LYS A 18 13.60 4.06 -6.05
N GLU A 19 12.94 3.03 -6.59
CA GLU A 19 12.16 3.12 -7.81
C GLU A 19 10.67 3.34 -7.53
N MET A 20 10.17 2.80 -6.41
CA MET A 20 8.75 2.84 -6.05
C MET A 20 8.55 2.69 -4.55
N ASP A 21 7.40 3.13 -4.04
CA ASP A 21 7.02 2.89 -2.66
C ASP A 21 6.91 1.38 -2.39
N LEU A 22 7.51 0.93 -1.30
CA LEU A 22 7.52 -0.49 -0.94
C LEU A 22 6.71 -0.73 0.35
N PHE A 23 5.68 -1.56 0.25
CA PHE A 23 4.81 -1.94 1.36
C PHE A 23 5.06 -3.40 1.75
N LEU A 24 5.43 -3.65 3.00
CA LEU A 24 5.91 -4.97 3.44
C LEU A 24 5.70 -5.18 4.94
N PRO A 25 5.85 -6.43 5.44
CA PRO A 25 5.76 -6.70 6.87
C PRO A 25 6.88 -6.02 7.65
N VAL A 26 6.53 -5.10 8.54
CA VAL A 26 7.44 -4.41 9.45
C VAL A 26 7.06 -4.66 10.90
N GLN A 27 8.06 -4.87 11.74
CA GLN A 27 7.88 -5.06 13.16
C GLN A 27 7.94 -3.73 13.90
N ASN A 28 6.89 -3.43 14.67
CA ASN A 28 6.83 -2.26 15.52
C ASN A 28 6.35 -2.67 16.92
N ASN A 29 7.13 -2.40 17.96
CA ASN A 29 6.81 -2.76 19.35
C ASN A 29 6.41 -4.24 19.54
N GLY A 30 7.10 -5.16 18.85
CA GLY A 30 6.82 -6.59 18.95
C GLY A 30 5.61 -7.07 18.14
N ILE A 31 4.95 -6.20 17.39
CA ILE A 31 3.83 -6.51 16.52
C ILE A 31 4.26 -6.33 15.08
N THR A 32 3.99 -7.33 14.23
CA THR A 32 4.27 -7.27 12.80
C THR A 32 3.01 -6.92 12.03
N ASN A 33 3.08 -5.82 11.29
CA ASN A 33 2.04 -5.35 10.38
C ASN A 33 2.64 -4.96 9.03
N PHE A 34 1.79 -4.86 8.01
CA PHE A 34 2.20 -4.21 6.77
C PHE A 34 2.35 -2.70 7.00
N GLY A 35 3.43 -2.15 6.46
CA GLY A 35 3.75 -0.73 6.50
C GLY A 35 4.70 -0.34 5.37
N PHE A 36 4.80 0.95 5.08
CA PHE A 36 5.75 1.45 4.09
C PHE A 36 7.19 1.26 4.60
N TRP A 37 8.05 0.87 3.69
CA TRP A 37 9.47 0.70 3.95
C TRP A 37 10.12 2.06 4.26
N THR A 38 10.97 2.08 5.25
CA THR A 38 11.89 3.18 5.57
C THR A 38 13.26 2.58 5.88
N GLU A 39 14.31 3.37 5.83
CA GLU A 39 15.67 2.89 6.11
C GLU A 39 15.80 2.27 7.52
N ASP A 40 15.03 2.78 8.48
CA ASP A 40 15.00 2.29 9.86
C ASP A 40 13.96 1.17 10.07
N ALA A 41 13.23 0.75 9.04
CA ALA A 41 12.18 -0.24 9.18
C ALA A 41 12.75 -1.62 9.50
N LYS A 42 12.28 -2.20 10.60
CA LYS A 42 12.63 -3.57 10.96
C LYS A 42 11.72 -4.53 10.17
N VAL A 43 12.21 -4.97 9.02
CA VAL A 43 11.49 -5.91 8.15
C VAL A 43 11.41 -7.29 8.82
N ASP A 44 10.21 -7.86 8.88
CA ASP A 44 9.96 -9.17 9.45
C ASP A 44 9.39 -10.11 8.37
N LEU A 45 10.22 -10.99 7.85
CA LEU A 45 9.87 -11.98 6.84
C LEU A 45 9.56 -13.37 7.43
N ASP A 46 9.67 -13.52 8.75
CA ASP A 46 9.49 -14.79 9.44
C ASP A 46 8.09 -14.94 10.02
N THR A 47 7.40 -13.84 10.29
CA THR A 47 6.03 -13.86 10.81
C THR A 47 5.07 -14.41 9.77
N LEU A 48 4.44 -15.55 10.08
CA LEU A 48 3.46 -16.21 9.22
C LEU A 48 2.15 -15.42 9.09
N LYS A 49 1.82 -14.62 10.08
CA LYS A 49 0.56 -13.86 10.12
C LYS A 49 0.78 -12.47 10.72
N THR A 50 0.53 -11.46 9.92
CA THR A 50 0.44 -10.07 10.38
C THR A 50 -0.89 -9.81 11.07
N VAL A 51 -0.96 -8.85 11.99
CA VAL A 51 -2.21 -8.48 12.67
C VAL A 51 -3.18 -7.82 11.69
N LYS A 52 -2.66 -6.94 10.81
CA LYS A 52 -3.41 -6.32 9.72
C LYS A 52 -3.04 -6.95 8.39
N SER A 53 -4.02 -7.04 7.49
CA SER A 53 -3.83 -7.47 6.11
C SER A 53 -3.19 -6.36 5.27
N PRO A 54 -2.48 -6.68 4.16
CA PRO A 54 -1.96 -5.69 3.22
C PRO A 54 -3.06 -4.92 2.47
N LYS A 55 -4.33 -5.23 2.66
CA LYS A 55 -5.47 -4.53 2.03
C LYS A 55 -5.52 -3.03 2.32
N ASP A 56 -4.94 -2.59 3.44
CA ASP A 56 -4.83 -1.17 3.79
C ASP A 56 -4.06 -0.35 2.72
N ALA A 57 -3.27 -1.00 1.85
CA ALA A 57 -2.60 -0.35 0.73
C ALA A 57 -3.59 0.10 -0.36
N PHE A 58 -4.65 -0.67 -0.58
CA PHE A 58 -5.69 -0.41 -1.61
C PHE A 58 -6.96 0.20 -1.03
N PHE A 59 -7.25 -0.15 0.21
CA PHE A 59 -8.45 0.28 0.91
C PHE A 59 -8.09 0.79 2.31
N PRO A 60 -7.56 2.02 2.40
CA PRO A 60 -7.17 2.62 3.67
C PRO A 60 -8.40 2.86 4.55
N GLN A 61 -8.22 2.79 5.88
CA GLN A 61 -9.31 3.01 6.85
C GLN A 61 -9.86 4.44 6.84
N SER A 62 -9.07 5.38 6.36
CA SER A 62 -9.48 6.79 6.21
C SER A 62 -8.78 7.40 5.00
N GLU A 63 -9.52 8.21 4.27
CA GLU A 63 -9.03 8.88 3.07
C GLU A 63 -9.54 10.31 3.04
N VAL A 64 -8.70 11.23 2.55
CA VAL A 64 -9.08 12.62 2.33
C VAL A 64 -9.65 12.73 0.92
N LEU A 65 -10.93 13.06 0.81
CA LEU A 65 -11.59 13.22 -0.49
C LEU A 65 -11.47 14.67 -1.01
N TYR A 66 -11.48 15.64 -0.12
CA TYR A 66 -11.30 17.05 -0.45
C TYR A 66 -10.83 17.84 0.77
N SER A 67 -10.20 18.98 0.51
CA SER A 67 -9.84 19.96 1.52
C SER A 67 -10.66 21.22 1.35
N CYS A 68 -11.16 21.77 2.44
CA CYS A 68 -11.95 23.00 2.43
C CYS A 68 -11.17 24.11 3.16
N TYR A 69 -10.89 25.20 2.46
CA TYR A 69 -10.21 26.38 3.02
C TYR A 69 -11.16 27.55 3.05
N GLN A 70 -11.27 28.19 4.20
CA GLN A 70 -12.02 29.44 4.35
C GLN A 70 -11.08 30.60 4.61
N LYS A 71 -11.09 31.59 3.72
CA LYS A 71 -10.36 32.86 3.88
C LYS A 71 -11.34 34.01 3.75
N ALA A 72 -11.50 34.77 4.83
CA ALA A 72 -12.47 35.86 4.90
C ALA A 72 -13.87 35.39 4.45
N ASN A 73 -14.41 35.94 3.36
CA ASN A 73 -15.73 35.58 2.83
C ASN A 73 -15.67 34.64 1.61
N LYS A 74 -14.54 33.98 1.38
CA LYS A 74 -14.38 33.03 0.25
C LYS A 74 -14.06 31.63 0.79
N THR A 75 -14.83 30.65 0.32
CA THR A 75 -14.59 29.23 0.54
C THR A 75 -13.99 28.64 -0.72
N SER A 76 -12.85 27.98 -0.60
CA SER A 76 -12.21 27.19 -1.66
C SER A 76 -12.30 25.71 -1.29
N ILE A 77 -12.76 24.88 -2.23
CA ILE A 77 -12.80 23.43 -2.09
C ILE A 77 -11.83 22.85 -3.11
N GLU A 78 -10.87 22.10 -2.65
CA GLU A 78 -9.86 21.44 -3.48
C GLU A 78 -10.01 19.93 -3.34
N PRO A 79 -10.25 19.19 -4.45
CA PRO A 79 -10.29 17.74 -4.40
C PRO A 79 -8.91 17.19 -4.03
N ALA A 80 -8.86 16.08 -3.31
CA ALA A 80 -7.61 15.39 -3.07
C ALA A 80 -7.06 14.82 -4.39
N ALA A 81 -5.75 14.92 -4.57
CA ALA A 81 -5.09 14.29 -5.71
C ALA A 81 -5.21 12.76 -5.59
N LEU A 82 -5.50 12.10 -6.71
CA LEU A 82 -5.47 10.64 -6.77
C LEU A 82 -4.05 10.15 -6.53
N LYS A 83 -3.92 9.08 -5.77
CA LYS A 83 -2.64 8.41 -5.54
C LYS A 83 -2.40 7.46 -6.71
N ASP A 84 -1.64 7.89 -7.69
CA ASP A 84 -1.28 7.14 -8.89
C ASP A 84 0.20 6.73 -8.93
N ALA A 85 0.95 7.00 -7.85
CA ALA A 85 2.35 6.60 -7.74
C ALA A 85 2.46 5.08 -7.65
N PRO A 86 3.36 4.44 -8.44
CA PRO A 86 3.57 3.01 -8.40
C PRO A 86 4.10 2.57 -7.04
N PHE A 87 3.58 1.46 -6.53
CA PHE A 87 4.09 0.84 -5.32
C PHE A 87 4.15 -0.68 -5.46
N ALA A 88 5.02 -1.31 -4.70
CA ALA A 88 5.15 -2.75 -4.64
C ALA A 88 4.74 -3.27 -3.26
N ILE A 89 4.02 -4.39 -3.22
CA ILE A 89 3.75 -5.09 -1.97
C ILE A 89 4.58 -6.37 -1.93
N PHE A 90 5.42 -6.49 -0.92
CA PHE A 90 6.26 -7.66 -0.71
C PHE A 90 5.76 -8.51 0.46
N GLY A 91 5.78 -9.84 0.31
CA GLY A 91 5.37 -10.77 1.36
C GLY A 91 3.85 -11.00 1.46
N VAL A 92 3.10 -10.74 0.39
CA VAL A 92 1.65 -10.99 0.31
C VAL A 92 1.38 -12.50 0.33
N ARG A 93 0.39 -12.91 1.10
CA ARG A 93 -0.06 -14.30 1.15
C ARG A 93 -1.10 -14.59 0.07
N PRO A 94 -1.23 -15.85 -0.40
CA PRO A 94 -2.23 -16.21 -1.41
C PRO A 94 -3.67 -15.86 -1.02
N CYS A 95 -4.00 -15.91 0.27
CA CYS A 95 -5.34 -15.51 0.76
C CYS A 95 -5.58 -14.00 0.64
N ASP A 96 -4.53 -13.18 0.80
CA ASP A 96 -4.64 -11.73 0.65
C ASP A 96 -4.77 -11.35 -0.84
N VAL A 97 -4.05 -12.05 -1.74
CA VAL A 97 -4.21 -11.87 -3.20
C VAL A 97 -5.64 -12.17 -3.64
N ARG A 98 -6.22 -13.29 -3.15
CA ARG A 98 -7.64 -13.60 -3.41
C ARG A 98 -8.60 -12.54 -2.88
N ALA A 99 -8.25 -11.90 -1.75
CA ALA A 99 -9.06 -10.83 -1.21
C ALA A 99 -8.99 -9.57 -2.09
N PHE A 100 -7.86 -9.31 -2.75
CA PHE A 100 -7.76 -8.24 -3.74
C PHE A 100 -8.67 -8.50 -4.95
N ASP A 101 -8.71 -9.74 -5.49
CA ASP A 101 -9.63 -10.12 -6.57
C ASP A 101 -11.10 -9.86 -6.19
N VAL A 102 -11.46 -10.05 -4.92
CA VAL A 102 -12.83 -9.78 -4.44
C VAL A 102 -13.09 -8.27 -4.38
N LEU A 103 -12.12 -7.49 -3.87
CA LEU A 103 -12.23 -6.03 -3.82
C LEU A 103 -12.34 -5.45 -5.23
N ASP A 104 -11.53 -5.91 -6.17
CA ASP A 104 -11.57 -5.50 -7.58
C ASP A 104 -12.96 -5.71 -8.19
N ARG A 105 -13.58 -6.87 -7.96
CA ARG A 105 -14.93 -7.15 -8.45
C ARG A 105 -16.00 -6.21 -7.87
N VAL A 106 -15.79 -5.72 -6.67
CA VAL A 106 -16.73 -4.81 -6.01
C VAL A 106 -16.50 -3.37 -6.46
N PHE A 107 -15.25 -2.90 -6.38
CA PHE A 107 -14.93 -1.48 -6.56
C PHE A 107 -14.62 -1.07 -8.00
N LEU A 108 -14.28 -2.02 -8.88
CA LEU A 108 -14.08 -1.77 -10.31
C LEU A 108 -15.34 -2.08 -11.16
N SER A 109 -16.43 -2.56 -10.53
CA SER A 109 -17.72 -2.70 -11.22
C SER A 109 -18.35 -1.31 -11.46
N GLU A 110 -19.22 -1.19 -12.47
CA GLU A 110 -19.87 0.09 -12.76
C GLU A 110 -20.99 0.46 -11.75
N PRO A 111 -20.94 1.69 -11.21
CA PRO A 111 -19.92 2.73 -11.40
C PRO A 111 -18.65 2.40 -10.60
N ALA A 112 -17.48 2.46 -11.26
CA ALA A 112 -16.21 2.17 -10.62
C ALA A 112 -15.83 3.25 -9.60
N ASP A 113 -15.25 2.82 -8.46
CA ASP A 113 -14.65 3.72 -7.50
C ASP A 113 -13.33 4.27 -8.05
N VAL A 114 -13.28 5.59 -8.28
CA VAL A 114 -12.13 6.24 -8.92
C VAL A 114 -10.87 6.23 -8.06
N TYR A 115 -11.01 6.25 -6.74
CA TYR A 115 -9.87 6.22 -5.81
C TYR A 115 -9.28 4.82 -5.75
N TYR A 116 -10.14 3.81 -5.64
CA TYR A 116 -9.71 2.41 -5.67
C TYR A 116 -9.10 2.06 -7.03
N ALA A 117 -9.70 2.50 -8.14
CA ALA A 117 -9.19 2.26 -9.48
C ALA A 117 -7.79 2.86 -9.68
N ALA A 118 -7.54 4.06 -9.17
CA ALA A 118 -6.22 4.68 -9.26
C ALA A 118 -5.12 3.87 -8.55
N LEU A 119 -5.45 3.18 -7.46
CA LEU A 119 -4.52 2.32 -6.74
C LEU A 119 -4.43 0.91 -7.33
N SER A 120 -5.56 0.35 -7.83
CA SER A 120 -5.66 -1.03 -8.30
C SER A 120 -5.08 -1.24 -9.70
N LEU A 121 -5.14 -0.25 -10.61
CA LEU A 121 -4.61 -0.37 -11.97
C LEU A 121 -3.09 -0.49 -12.08
N ILE A 122 -2.38 -0.41 -10.96
CA ILE A 122 -0.91 -0.51 -10.88
C ILE A 122 -0.46 -1.94 -10.56
N HIS A 123 -1.37 -2.90 -10.54
CA HIS A 123 -1.05 -4.32 -10.37
C HIS A 123 -0.47 -4.92 -11.65
N ILE A 124 0.81 -5.14 -11.64
CA ILE A 124 1.47 -6.05 -12.59
C ILE A 124 2.14 -7.18 -11.82
#